data_2f33d1e339366dfdb3acc5fcf8cb97b9
#
_entry.id   2f33d1e339366dfdb3acc5fcf8cb97b9
#
_cell.length_a   1.000
_cell.length_b   1.000
_cell.length_c   1.000
_cell.angle_alpha   90.00
_cell.angle_beta   90.00
_cell.angle_gamma   90.00
#
_symmetry.space_group_name_H-M   'P 1'
#
loop_
_entity.id
_entity.type
_entity.pdbx_description
1 polymer ?
#
loop_
_entity_poly.entity_id
_entity_poly.type
_entity_poly.pdbx_seq_one_letter_code
_entity_poly.pdbx_strand_id
1 'polypeptide(L)'
;MAGINKVIIVGRLGNDPEIRTMPNGEAVANISVATSETWTDKNTGERRETTEWHRIVFYRRQAEVVGEYLRKGSQVYVEGRLKTRKWQDQNGQDRYTTEIQGDVMQMLDSRNAGNQGGDYGYAPQSAPQQYSQQPSYQSQPTPRQTAKPTSVPQPEPAMDSFDDDIPF
;
A
#
# COMPACT_ATOMS: atom_id res chain seq x y z
N MET A 1 -39.61 -13.47 -5.14
CA MET A 1 -39.12 -12.54 -4.11
C MET A 1 -37.79 -11.96 -4.56
N ALA A 2 -37.61 -10.64 -4.42
CA ALA A 2 -36.30 -10.03 -4.64
C ALA A 2 -35.46 -10.17 -3.36
N GLY A 3 -34.25 -10.68 -3.48
CA GLY A 3 -33.27 -10.77 -2.38
C GLY A 3 -32.18 -9.68 -2.51
N ILE A 4 -31.49 -9.42 -1.42
CA ILE A 4 -30.31 -8.52 -1.38
C ILE A 4 -29.07 -9.41 -1.24
N ASN A 5 -28.09 -9.17 -2.09
CA ASN A 5 -26.75 -9.79 -2.01
C ASN A 5 -25.72 -8.65 -2.12
N LYS A 6 -25.26 -8.16 -0.98
CA LYS A 6 -24.30 -7.06 -0.90
C LYS A 6 -23.24 -7.37 0.14
N VAL A 7 -21.99 -7.11 -0.19
CA VAL A 7 -20.83 -7.23 0.66
C VAL A 7 -20.10 -5.88 0.67
N ILE A 8 -19.64 -5.44 1.84
CA ILE A 8 -18.81 -4.26 2.03
C ILE A 8 -17.57 -4.70 2.79
N ILE A 9 -16.40 -4.41 2.24
CA ILE A 9 -15.10 -4.75 2.84
C ILE A 9 -14.24 -3.48 2.91
N VAL A 10 -13.65 -3.25 4.08
CA VAL A 10 -12.56 -2.29 4.26
C VAL A 10 -11.38 -3.06 4.83
N GLY A 11 -10.28 -3.12 4.08
CA GLY A 11 -9.13 -3.91 4.50
C GLY A 11 -7.88 -3.57 3.69
N ARG A 12 -6.84 -4.41 3.85
CA ARG A 12 -5.55 -4.24 3.16
C ARG A 12 -5.25 -5.42 2.26
N LEU A 13 -4.63 -5.13 1.11
CA LEU A 13 -4.16 -6.18 0.21
C LEU A 13 -3.01 -6.97 0.85
N GLY A 14 -3.11 -8.30 0.81
CA GLY A 14 -2.07 -9.18 1.31
C GLY A 14 -0.93 -9.41 0.32
N ASN A 15 -1.21 -9.26 -0.96
CA ASN A 15 -0.28 -9.42 -2.08
C ASN A 15 -0.64 -8.44 -3.20
N ASP A 16 0.24 -8.33 -4.19
CA ASP A 16 -0.04 -7.56 -5.40
C ASP A 16 -1.23 -8.15 -6.17
N PRO A 17 -2.03 -7.32 -6.87
CA PRO A 17 -3.13 -7.80 -7.69
C PRO A 17 -2.66 -8.75 -8.79
N GLU A 18 -3.37 -9.86 -8.97
CA GLU A 18 -3.18 -10.73 -10.13
C GLU A 18 -4.06 -10.28 -11.29
N ILE A 19 -3.43 -9.79 -12.35
CA ILE A 19 -4.14 -9.34 -13.56
C ILE A 19 -4.04 -10.41 -14.62
N ARG A 20 -5.20 -10.71 -15.22
CA ARG A 20 -5.32 -11.65 -16.35
C ARG A 20 -6.18 -11.03 -17.43
N THR A 21 -5.94 -11.42 -18.68
CA THR A 21 -6.79 -11.06 -19.80
C THR A 21 -7.63 -12.28 -20.19
N MET A 22 -8.94 -12.07 -20.29
CA MET A 22 -9.84 -13.11 -20.77
C MET A 22 -9.72 -13.28 -22.29
N PRO A 23 -10.16 -14.43 -22.87
CA PRO A 23 -10.14 -14.65 -24.33
C PRO A 23 -10.88 -13.58 -25.15
N ASN A 24 -11.85 -12.90 -24.53
CA ASN A 24 -12.58 -11.78 -25.14
C ASN A 24 -11.84 -10.43 -25.06
N GLY A 25 -10.60 -10.40 -24.54
CA GLY A 25 -9.77 -9.20 -24.39
C GLY A 25 -10.04 -8.37 -23.14
N GLU A 26 -11.03 -8.73 -22.31
CA GLU A 26 -11.34 -7.99 -21.08
C GLU A 26 -10.37 -8.33 -19.95
N ALA A 27 -9.96 -7.30 -19.21
CA ALA A 27 -9.13 -7.48 -18.02
C ALA A 27 -9.92 -8.05 -16.84
N VAL A 28 -9.29 -8.93 -16.07
CA VAL A 28 -9.77 -9.47 -14.79
C VAL A 28 -8.66 -9.28 -13.76
N ALA A 29 -8.99 -8.73 -12.60
CA ALA A 29 -8.09 -8.59 -11.46
C ALA A 29 -8.60 -9.42 -10.29
N ASN A 30 -7.71 -10.25 -9.73
CA ASN A 30 -7.96 -10.95 -8.47
C ASN A 30 -7.14 -10.28 -7.37
N ILE A 31 -7.77 -9.93 -6.27
CA ILE A 31 -7.11 -9.43 -5.06
C ILE A 31 -7.52 -10.24 -3.85
N SER A 32 -6.61 -10.31 -2.88
CA SER A 32 -6.86 -10.88 -1.56
C SER A 32 -6.76 -9.76 -0.54
N VAL A 33 -7.87 -9.48 0.15
CA VAL A 33 -7.97 -8.40 1.14
C VAL A 33 -8.13 -9.00 2.53
N ALA A 34 -7.29 -8.55 3.46
CA ALA A 34 -7.35 -8.93 4.87
C ALA A 34 -8.22 -7.95 5.65
N THR A 35 -9.11 -8.49 6.50
CA THR A 35 -9.78 -7.77 7.58
C THR A 35 -9.37 -8.38 8.90
N SER A 36 -8.86 -7.58 9.84
CA SER A 36 -8.42 -8.04 11.16
C SER A 36 -9.31 -7.47 12.25
N GLU A 37 -9.69 -8.34 13.17
CA GLU A 37 -10.38 -7.99 14.40
C GLU A 37 -9.47 -8.27 15.58
N THR A 38 -9.39 -7.32 16.51
CA THR A 38 -8.63 -7.48 17.75
C THR A 38 -9.55 -7.32 18.94
N TRP A 39 -9.44 -8.25 19.90
CA TRP A 39 -10.18 -8.16 21.16
C TRP A 39 -9.31 -8.59 22.33
N THR A 40 -9.72 -8.22 23.52
CA THR A 40 -9.10 -8.72 24.76
C THR A 40 -9.95 -9.85 25.31
N ASP A 41 -9.35 -11.02 25.52
CA ASP A 41 -10.00 -12.15 26.17
C ASP A 41 -10.30 -11.78 27.63
N LYS A 42 -11.57 -11.80 27.99
CA LYS A 42 -12.02 -11.37 29.32
C LYS A 42 -11.56 -12.31 30.46
N ASN A 43 -11.22 -13.56 30.15
CA ASN A 43 -10.80 -14.54 31.14
C ASN A 43 -9.29 -14.51 31.37
N THR A 44 -8.51 -14.35 30.33
CA THR A 44 -7.03 -14.37 30.38
C THR A 44 -6.41 -12.98 30.39
N GLY A 45 -7.14 -11.94 29.97
CA GLY A 45 -6.61 -10.59 29.79
C GLY A 45 -5.71 -10.44 28.55
N GLU A 46 -5.54 -11.50 27.77
CA GLU A 46 -4.67 -11.50 26.59
C GLU A 46 -5.35 -10.81 25.41
N ARG A 47 -4.55 -10.06 24.65
CA ARG A 47 -4.98 -9.51 23.36
C ARG A 47 -4.93 -10.60 22.31
N ARG A 48 -6.07 -10.83 21.65
CA ARG A 48 -6.21 -11.78 20.54
C ARG A 48 -6.53 -11.04 19.26
N GLU A 49 -6.05 -11.60 18.17
CA GLU A 49 -6.32 -11.09 16.82
C GLU A 49 -6.76 -12.25 15.93
N THR A 50 -7.74 -11.99 15.08
CA THR A 50 -8.11 -12.89 13.99
C THR A 50 -8.13 -12.12 12.68
N THR A 51 -7.74 -12.78 11.60
CA THR A 51 -7.70 -12.18 10.27
C THR A 51 -8.49 -13.04 9.30
N GLU A 52 -9.43 -12.43 8.60
CA GLU A 52 -10.17 -13.05 7.52
C GLU A 52 -9.65 -12.57 6.17
N TRP A 53 -9.52 -13.50 5.24
CA TRP A 53 -9.03 -13.25 3.88
C TRP A 53 -10.17 -13.31 2.87
N HIS A 54 -10.43 -12.19 2.22
CA HIS A 54 -11.48 -12.04 1.24
C HIS A 54 -10.91 -12.07 -0.17
N ARG A 55 -11.38 -13.04 -0.99
CA ARG A 55 -11.06 -13.10 -2.41
C ARG A 55 -12.05 -12.25 -3.18
N ILE A 56 -11.55 -11.25 -3.88
CA ILE A 56 -12.35 -10.28 -4.63
C ILE A 56 -11.89 -10.26 -6.08
N VAL A 57 -12.87 -10.29 -6.99
CA VAL A 57 -12.62 -10.29 -8.43
C VAL A 57 -13.23 -9.04 -9.04
N PHE A 58 -12.42 -8.30 -9.78
CA PHE A 58 -12.86 -7.15 -10.58
C PHE A 58 -12.76 -7.44 -12.06
N TYR A 59 -13.59 -6.80 -12.86
CA TYR A 59 -13.67 -6.98 -14.30
C TYR A 59 -13.51 -5.65 -15.03
N ARG A 60 -13.04 -5.73 -16.30
CA ARG A 60 -12.99 -4.59 -17.22
C ARG A 60 -12.21 -3.42 -16.64
N ARG A 61 -12.78 -2.23 -16.73
CA ARG A 61 -12.16 -0.99 -16.27
C ARG A 61 -11.73 -1.02 -14.80
N GLN A 62 -12.50 -1.63 -13.92
CA GLN A 62 -12.13 -1.76 -12.51
C GLN A 62 -10.87 -2.63 -12.35
N ALA A 63 -10.74 -3.69 -13.14
CA ALA A 63 -9.56 -4.55 -13.11
C ALA A 63 -8.29 -3.82 -13.56
N GLU A 64 -8.40 -2.95 -14.57
CA GLU A 64 -7.29 -2.12 -15.04
C GLU A 64 -6.82 -1.16 -13.93
N VAL A 65 -7.76 -0.45 -13.30
CA VAL A 65 -7.49 0.48 -12.19
C VAL A 65 -6.83 -0.25 -11.02
N VAL A 66 -7.34 -1.43 -10.66
CA VAL A 66 -6.75 -2.26 -9.59
C VAL A 66 -5.30 -2.63 -9.93
N GLY A 67 -5.02 -3.04 -11.15
CA GLY A 67 -3.68 -3.44 -11.58
C GLY A 67 -2.68 -2.28 -11.63
N GLU A 68 -3.16 -1.10 -12.04
CA GLU A 68 -2.33 0.09 -12.16
C GLU A 68 -1.95 0.69 -10.80
N TYR A 69 -2.92 0.82 -9.90
CA TYR A 69 -2.76 1.64 -8.68
C TYR A 69 -2.58 0.85 -7.40
N LEU A 70 -3.09 -0.39 -7.29
CA LEU A 70 -2.99 -1.15 -6.05
C LEU A 70 -1.71 -1.98 -5.98
N ARG A 71 -1.18 -2.12 -4.78
CA ARG A 71 -0.03 -2.96 -4.44
C ARG A 71 -0.29 -3.65 -3.11
N LYS A 72 0.54 -4.64 -2.77
CA LYS A 72 0.54 -5.26 -1.45
C LYS A 72 0.57 -4.18 -0.36
N GLY A 73 -0.32 -4.30 0.63
CA GLY A 73 -0.48 -3.35 1.73
C GLY A 73 -1.45 -2.22 1.46
N SER A 74 -1.85 -1.94 0.21
CA SER A 74 -2.83 -0.90 -0.11
C SER A 74 -4.12 -1.10 0.66
N GLN A 75 -4.66 -0.02 1.22
CA GLN A 75 -5.93 -0.03 1.91
C GLN A 75 -7.06 0.33 0.94
N VAL A 76 -8.10 -0.49 0.93
CA VAL A 76 -9.21 -0.34 0.01
C VAL A 76 -10.56 -0.46 0.71
N TYR A 77 -11.53 0.28 0.19
CA TYR A 77 -12.95 0.05 0.39
C TYR A 77 -13.50 -0.64 -0.86
N VAL A 78 -14.25 -1.70 -0.67
CA VAL A 78 -14.88 -2.47 -1.76
C VAL A 78 -16.35 -2.69 -1.45
N GLU A 79 -17.21 -2.43 -2.42
CA GLU A 79 -18.56 -2.95 -2.45
C GLU A 79 -18.67 -4.01 -3.55
N GLY A 80 -19.42 -5.05 -3.28
CA GLY A 80 -19.64 -6.14 -4.22
C GLY A 80 -20.75 -7.07 -3.78
N ARG A 81 -20.78 -8.24 -4.37
CA ARG A 81 -21.74 -9.31 -4.10
C ARG A 81 -21.04 -10.65 -4.05
N LEU A 82 -21.55 -11.59 -3.27
CA LEU A 82 -21.10 -12.97 -3.29
C LEU A 82 -21.49 -13.64 -4.61
N LYS A 83 -20.56 -14.36 -5.18
CA LYS A 83 -20.78 -15.17 -6.37
C LYS A 83 -20.12 -16.51 -6.22
N THR A 84 -20.89 -17.59 -6.35
CA THR A 84 -20.35 -18.95 -6.34
C THR A 84 -20.15 -19.41 -7.77
N ARG A 85 -18.92 -19.84 -8.06
CA ARG A 85 -18.53 -20.42 -9.34
C ARG A 85 -18.30 -21.92 -9.18
N LYS A 86 -18.92 -22.69 -10.07
CA LYS A 86 -18.67 -24.11 -10.21
C LYS A 86 -17.49 -24.33 -11.17
N TRP A 87 -16.59 -25.23 -10.82
CA TRP A 87 -15.47 -25.65 -11.67
C TRP A 87 -15.16 -27.13 -11.42
N GLN A 88 -14.42 -27.76 -12.31
CA GLN A 88 -14.01 -29.15 -12.16
C GLN A 88 -12.55 -29.24 -11.81
N ASP A 89 -12.23 -30.06 -10.81
CA ASP A 89 -10.85 -30.36 -10.44
C ASP A 89 -10.20 -31.33 -11.43
N GLN A 90 -8.93 -31.66 -11.23
CA GLN A 90 -8.17 -32.57 -12.09
C GLN A 90 -8.74 -34.00 -12.15
N ASN A 91 -9.56 -34.38 -11.18
CA ASN A 91 -10.23 -35.65 -11.09
C ASN A 91 -11.63 -35.62 -11.70
N GLY A 92 -12.04 -34.52 -12.34
CA GLY A 92 -13.35 -34.33 -12.92
C GLY A 92 -14.47 -34.11 -11.88
N GLN A 93 -14.13 -33.88 -10.61
CA GLN A 93 -15.10 -33.60 -9.56
C GLN A 93 -15.55 -32.15 -9.59
N ASP A 94 -16.85 -31.94 -9.44
CA ASP A 94 -17.43 -30.62 -9.32
C ASP A 94 -17.03 -29.95 -8.00
N ARG A 95 -16.43 -28.77 -8.11
CA ARG A 95 -16.03 -27.91 -6.99
C ARG A 95 -16.74 -26.57 -7.08
N TYR A 96 -16.97 -25.97 -5.93
CA TYR A 96 -17.60 -24.67 -5.82
C TYR A 96 -16.65 -23.72 -5.10
N THR A 97 -16.46 -22.53 -5.65
CA THR A 97 -15.69 -21.48 -5.01
C THR A 97 -16.57 -20.24 -4.90
N THR A 98 -16.74 -19.74 -3.69
CA THR A 98 -17.45 -18.48 -3.44
C THR A 98 -16.41 -17.36 -3.37
N GLU A 99 -16.62 -16.35 -4.18
CA GLU A 99 -15.79 -15.16 -4.29
C GLU A 99 -16.67 -13.90 -4.24
N ILE A 100 -16.07 -12.75 -3.97
CA ILE A 100 -16.75 -11.48 -4.03
C ILE A 100 -16.53 -10.89 -5.41
N GLN A 101 -17.60 -10.68 -6.15
CA GLN A 101 -17.53 -9.88 -7.36
C GLN A 101 -17.61 -8.41 -6.96
N GLY A 102 -16.50 -7.66 -7.16
CA GLY A 102 -16.42 -6.25 -6.83
C GLY A 102 -17.15 -5.39 -7.86
N ASP A 103 -18.02 -4.53 -7.38
CA ASP A 103 -18.78 -3.58 -8.18
C ASP A 103 -18.23 -2.14 -8.05
N VAL A 104 -17.74 -1.76 -6.85
CA VAL A 104 -17.13 -0.46 -6.53
C VAL A 104 -15.83 -0.69 -5.76
N MET A 105 -14.80 0.07 -6.08
CA MET A 105 -13.55 0.10 -5.33
C MET A 105 -13.11 1.55 -5.12
N GLN A 106 -12.66 1.86 -3.91
CA GLN A 106 -12.06 3.13 -3.55
C GLN A 106 -10.76 2.89 -2.78
N MET A 107 -9.70 3.53 -3.20
CA MET A 107 -8.43 3.54 -2.48
C MET A 107 -8.52 4.45 -1.27
N LEU A 108 -8.11 3.94 -0.10
CA LEU A 108 -8.13 4.67 1.17
C LEU A 108 -6.74 5.04 1.66
N ASP A 109 -5.68 4.62 0.95
CA ASP A 109 -4.33 5.06 1.27
C ASP A 109 -4.25 6.58 1.12
N SER A 110 -3.79 7.25 2.16
CA SER A 110 -3.35 8.63 2.04
C SER A 110 -2.26 8.65 0.96
N ARG A 111 -2.45 9.42 -0.10
CA ARG A 111 -1.33 9.76 -0.97
C ARG A 111 -0.30 10.43 -0.06
N ASN A 112 0.70 9.68 0.38
CA ASN A 112 1.95 10.29 0.77
C ASN A 112 2.36 11.06 -0.48
N ALA A 113 2.18 12.37 -0.43
CA ALA A 113 2.80 13.30 -1.35
C ALA A 113 4.31 13.11 -1.19
N GLY A 114 4.82 12.04 -1.80
CA GLY A 114 6.23 11.90 -2.10
C GLY A 114 6.58 13.11 -2.94
N ASN A 115 7.17 14.04 -2.25
CA ASN A 115 7.97 15.15 -2.70
C ASN A 115 8.17 15.21 -4.22
N GLN A 116 7.17 15.79 -4.92
CA GLN A 116 7.37 16.38 -6.24
C GLN A 116 6.76 17.78 -6.16
N GLY A 117 7.68 18.74 -5.95
CA GLY A 117 7.39 20.15 -6.03
C GLY A 117 6.69 20.47 -7.35
N GLY A 118 5.42 20.76 -7.23
CA GLY A 118 4.59 21.43 -8.19
C GLY A 118 4.02 22.63 -7.46
N ASP A 119 4.80 23.68 -7.51
CA ASP A 119 4.44 25.04 -7.15
C ASP A 119 3.24 25.48 -8.00
N TYR A 120 2.05 25.35 -7.46
CA TYR A 120 0.92 26.14 -7.92
C TYR A 120 0.72 27.26 -6.90
N GLY A 121 1.54 28.31 -7.10
CA GLY A 121 1.43 29.57 -6.40
C GLY A 121 0.02 30.13 -6.47
N TYR A 122 -0.66 30.12 -5.36
CA TYR A 122 -1.68 31.10 -5.08
C TYR A 122 -0.94 32.33 -4.59
N ALA A 123 -0.79 33.29 -5.47
CA ALA A 123 -0.31 34.62 -5.14
C ALA A 123 -1.36 35.34 -4.27
N PRO A 124 -1.06 35.76 -3.06
CA PRO A 124 -1.89 36.75 -2.39
C PRO A 124 -1.53 38.12 -2.96
N GLN A 125 -2.57 38.80 -3.43
CA GLN A 125 -2.53 40.18 -3.93
C GLN A 125 -1.86 41.11 -2.94
N SER A 126 -1.00 41.93 -3.50
CA SER A 126 -0.25 43.03 -2.94
C SER A 126 -1.15 44.04 -2.20
N ALA A 127 -0.71 44.47 -1.01
CA ALA A 127 -1.06 45.74 -0.39
C ALA A 127 0.20 46.59 -0.27
N PRO A 128 0.09 47.94 -0.28
CA PRO A 128 1.13 48.82 -0.82
C PRO A 128 2.23 49.20 0.17
N GLN A 129 3.35 49.57 -0.43
CA GLN A 129 4.61 50.07 0.14
C GLN A 129 4.44 51.23 1.11
N GLN A 130 5.17 51.17 2.20
CA GLN A 130 5.65 52.39 2.88
C GLN A 130 7.17 52.33 3.01
N TYR A 131 7.78 53.35 2.45
CA TYR A 131 9.21 53.66 2.50
C TYR A 131 9.67 53.96 3.94
N SER A 132 10.80 53.45 4.35
CA SER A 132 11.71 54.16 5.25
C SER A 132 13.13 53.62 5.17
N GLN A 133 14.01 54.53 5.19
CA GLN A 133 15.41 54.67 4.82
C GLN A 133 16.39 53.79 5.58
N GLN A 134 17.51 53.55 4.89
CA GLN A 134 18.80 53.01 5.33
C GLN A 134 19.43 53.83 6.49
N PRO A 135 20.43 53.29 7.24
CA PRO A 135 21.79 53.33 6.74
C PRO A 135 22.65 52.08 7.01
N SER A 136 23.64 52.00 6.14
CA SER A 136 24.80 51.14 6.07
C SER A 136 25.73 51.13 7.27
N TYR A 137 26.30 49.96 7.62
CA TYR A 137 27.66 49.87 8.16
C TYR A 137 28.42 48.73 7.53
N GLN A 138 29.56 49.10 6.93
CA GLN A 138 30.65 48.24 6.50
C GLN A 138 31.43 47.68 7.68
N SER A 139 31.97 46.52 7.56
CA SER A 139 33.39 46.23 7.71
C SER A 139 33.75 44.76 7.55
N GLN A 140 34.81 44.58 6.92
CA GLN A 140 35.61 43.52 6.34
C GLN A 140 36.32 42.58 7.35
N PRO A 141 37.33 41.76 6.92
CA PRO A 141 37.23 40.31 6.81
C PRO A 141 38.38 39.54 7.54
N THR A 142 38.29 38.17 7.43
CA THR A 142 39.39 37.17 7.50
C THR A 142 40.00 36.80 8.87
N PRO A 143 40.74 35.69 9.00
CA PRO A 143 41.14 34.65 8.04
C PRO A 143 40.99 33.16 8.51
N ARG A 144 40.91 32.26 7.58
CA ARG A 144 41.55 30.95 7.34
C ARG A 144 42.34 30.29 8.50
N GLN A 145 41.94 29.11 8.90
CA GLN A 145 42.89 28.03 9.26
C GLN A 145 42.42 26.66 8.82
N THR A 146 43.29 26.05 8.09
CA THR A 146 43.34 24.68 7.57
C THR A 146 43.71 23.72 8.68
N ALA A 147 43.03 22.59 8.76
CA ALA A 147 43.64 21.37 9.31
C ALA A 147 43.13 20.14 8.54
N LYS A 148 44.06 19.37 8.09
CA LYS A 148 44.01 18.18 7.25
C LYS A 148 43.73 16.92 8.09
N PRO A 149 43.45 15.78 7.44
CA PRO A 149 42.68 14.67 7.98
C PRO A 149 43.56 13.64 8.71
N THR A 150 42.96 12.93 9.64
CA THR A 150 43.55 11.74 10.23
C THR A 150 42.65 10.55 9.92
N SER A 151 43.19 9.65 9.15
CA SER A 151 42.71 8.30 8.85
C SER A 151 42.79 7.43 10.10
N VAL A 152 41.72 6.69 10.38
CA VAL A 152 41.73 5.59 11.34
C VAL A 152 41.21 4.35 10.66
N PRO A 153 41.87 3.20 10.82
CA PRO A 153 41.61 2.01 10.03
C PRO A 153 40.42 1.22 10.53
N GLN A 154 39.76 0.62 9.56
CA GLN A 154 38.62 -0.28 9.68
C GLN A 154 39.09 -1.65 10.16
N PRO A 155 38.45 -2.30 11.14
CA PRO A 155 38.66 -3.73 11.37
C PRO A 155 37.69 -4.54 10.53
N GLU A 156 38.20 -5.52 9.82
CA GLU A 156 37.45 -6.57 9.13
C GLU A 156 36.73 -7.46 10.15
N PRO A 157 35.49 -7.88 9.89
CA PRO A 157 34.90 -8.98 10.64
C PRO A 157 35.27 -10.32 10.01
N ALA A 158 35.75 -11.18 10.86
CA ALA A 158 36.06 -12.56 10.61
C ALA A 158 34.85 -13.34 10.10
N MET A 159 35.09 -14.18 9.11
CA MET A 159 34.22 -15.27 8.70
C MET A 159 34.16 -16.29 9.82
N ASP A 160 32.97 -16.52 10.33
CA ASP A 160 32.64 -17.73 11.08
C ASP A 160 31.71 -18.59 10.23
N SER A 161 32.29 -19.73 9.84
CA SER A 161 31.62 -20.83 9.20
C SER A 161 30.71 -21.52 10.21
N PHE A 162 29.41 -21.54 9.95
CA PHE A 162 28.52 -22.52 10.55
C PHE A 162 28.04 -23.48 9.48
N ASP A 163 28.75 -24.62 9.44
CA ASP A 163 28.26 -25.91 9.06
C ASP A 163 27.25 -26.33 10.14
N ASP A 164 26.07 -26.79 9.76
CA ASP A 164 25.54 -28.04 10.26
C ASP A 164 24.03 -28.23 10.06
N ASP A 165 23.73 -29.31 9.37
CA ASP A 165 22.72 -30.34 9.63
C ASP A 165 21.27 -29.94 9.92
N ILE A 166 20.48 -30.13 8.90
CA ILE A 166 19.05 -30.37 9.01
C ILE A 166 18.80 -31.89 8.97
N PRO A 167 18.30 -32.52 10.01
CA PRO A 167 17.66 -33.84 9.88
C PRO A 167 16.15 -33.67 9.64
N PHE A 168 15.64 -34.54 8.87
CA PHE A 168 14.32 -34.81 8.29
C PHE A 168 13.10 -34.58 9.17
#